data_96c54cebac71953b34190ff1b26efadf
#
_entry.id   96c54cebac71953b34190ff1b26efadf
#
_cell.length_a   1.000
_cell.length_b   1.000
_cell.length_c   1.000
_cell.angle_alpha   90.00
_cell.angle_beta   90.00
_cell.angle_gamma   90.00
#
_symmetry.space_group_name_H-M   'P 1'
#
loop_
_entity.id
_entity.type
_entity.pdbx_description
1 polymer ?
#
loop_
_entity_poly.entity_id
_entity_poly.type
_entity_poly.pdbx_seq_one_letter_code
_entity_poly.pdbx_strand_id
1 'polypeptide(L)' 'MERRVINIDPEILGGTPVFYGTRVLIKNLFDYLGTGDSIETFLEDFDGVKREQVIKLLEMSQKLIETSTGILNENLA' A
#
# COMPACT_ATOMS: atom_id res chain seq x y z
N MET A 1 5.69 -0.37 -20.46
CA MET A 1 6.25 -0.18 -19.12
C MET A 1 5.24 -0.58 -18.06
N GLU A 2 5.66 -1.38 -17.11
CA GLU A 2 4.77 -1.85 -16.06
C GLU A 2 4.50 -0.75 -15.05
N ARG A 3 3.23 -0.52 -14.76
CA ARG A 3 2.82 0.54 -13.84
C ARG A 3 2.01 0.02 -12.66
N ARG A 4 1.84 -1.29 -12.59
CA ARG A 4 1.04 -1.85 -11.51
C ARG A 4 1.76 -1.71 -10.17
N VAL A 5 0.99 -1.38 -9.15
CA VAL A 5 1.49 -1.21 -7.80
C VAL A 5 1.05 -2.36 -6.92
N ILE A 6 -0.19 -2.81 -7.09
CA ILE A 6 -0.81 -3.81 -6.24
C ILE A 6 -1.10 -5.06 -7.06
N ASN A 7 -0.83 -6.22 -6.47
CA ASN A 7 -1.19 -7.49 -7.05
C ASN A 7 -2.06 -8.27 -6.06
N ILE A 8 -3.17 -8.82 -6.55
CA ILE A 8 -4.05 -9.65 -5.76
C ILE A 8 -4.23 -10.94 -6.54
N ASP A 9 -3.60 -12.02 -6.06
CA ASP A 9 -3.57 -13.29 -6.74
C ASP A 9 -3.89 -14.38 -5.72
N PRO A 10 -4.93 -15.20 -5.93
CA PRO A 10 -5.29 -16.24 -4.97
C PRO A 10 -4.14 -17.20 -4.66
N GLU A 11 -3.18 -17.33 -5.57
CA GLU A 11 -2.04 -18.21 -5.38
C GLU A 11 -0.90 -17.54 -4.62
N ILE A 12 -1.03 -16.25 -4.34
CA ILE A 12 -0.04 -15.52 -3.56
C ILE A 12 -0.69 -15.09 -2.26
N LEU A 13 -0.30 -15.76 -1.17
CA LEU A 13 -0.78 -15.46 0.18
C LEU A 13 -2.30 -15.40 0.25
N GLY A 14 -2.97 -16.31 -0.48
CA GLY A 14 -4.43 -16.44 -0.43
C GLY A 14 -5.19 -15.25 -0.99
N GLY A 15 -4.57 -14.45 -1.85
CA GLY A 15 -5.24 -13.30 -2.46
C GLY A 15 -5.10 -12.02 -1.65
N THR A 16 -4.26 -12.00 -0.62
CA THR A 16 -3.99 -10.78 0.14
C THR A 16 -3.21 -9.81 -0.75
N PRO A 17 -3.57 -8.52 -0.75
CA PRO A 17 -2.87 -7.54 -1.60
C PRO A 17 -1.38 -7.45 -1.25
N VAL A 18 -0.54 -7.55 -2.28
CA VAL A 18 0.91 -7.41 -2.14
C VAL A 18 1.39 -6.36 -3.13
N PHE A 19 2.62 -5.87 -2.93
CA PHE A 19 3.25 -5.01 -3.92
C PHE A 19 3.54 -5.85 -5.16
N TYR A 20 3.22 -5.30 -6.33
CA TYR A 20 3.39 -6.01 -7.59
C TYR A 20 4.83 -6.46 -7.76
N GLY A 21 4.99 -7.73 -8.14
CA GLY A 21 6.31 -8.31 -8.33
C GLY A 21 6.96 -8.82 -7.05
N THR A 22 6.26 -8.76 -5.92
CA THR A 22 6.79 -9.19 -4.63
C THR A 22 5.77 -10.04 -3.90
N ARG A 23 6.17 -10.56 -2.74
CA ARG A 23 5.26 -11.16 -1.77
C ARG A 23 5.10 -10.30 -0.53
N VAL A 24 5.51 -9.04 -0.63
CA VAL A 24 5.43 -8.09 0.49
C VAL A 24 4.01 -7.55 0.57
N LEU A 25 3.36 -7.73 1.71
CA LEU A 25 1.99 -7.28 1.89
C LEU A 25 1.90 -5.76 1.90
N ILE A 26 0.87 -5.24 1.25
CA ILE A 26 0.55 -3.80 1.35
C ILE A 26 0.39 -3.41 2.83
N LYS A 27 -0.23 -4.29 3.60
CA LYS A 27 -0.42 -4.09 5.03
C LYS A 27 0.89 -3.80 5.77
N ASN A 28 1.99 -4.42 5.33
CA ASN A 28 3.27 -4.24 5.99
C ASN A 28 3.73 -2.78 5.96
N LEU A 29 3.48 -2.09 4.86
CA LEU A 29 3.83 -0.67 4.79
C LEU A 29 3.05 0.13 5.82
N PHE A 30 1.74 -0.09 5.91
CA PHE A 30 0.92 0.68 6.84
C PHE A 30 1.23 0.34 8.28
N ASP A 31 1.62 -0.91 8.57
CA ASP A 31 2.06 -1.29 9.90
C ASP A 31 3.32 -0.53 10.29
N TYR A 32 4.28 -0.41 9.37
CA TYR A 32 5.51 0.35 9.63
C TYR A 32 5.19 1.82 9.91
N LEU A 33 4.39 2.43 9.04
CA LEU A 33 4.05 3.84 9.22
C LEU A 33 3.25 4.06 10.50
N GLY A 34 2.39 3.11 10.85
CA GLY A 34 1.59 3.20 12.06
C GLY A 34 2.41 3.14 13.33
N THR A 35 3.57 2.51 13.30
CA THR A 35 4.46 2.44 14.46
C THR A 35 5.52 3.54 14.43
N GLY A 36 5.45 4.46 13.47
CA GLY A 36 6.36 5.59 13.40
C GLY A 36 7.63 5.35 12.60
N ASP A 37 7.74 4.20 11.94
CA ASP A 37 8.89 3.93 11.09
C ASP A 37 8.80 4.73 9.80
N SER A 38 9.96 5.04 9.23
CA SER A 38 10.01 5.79 7.99
C SER A 38 9.86 4.88 6.77
N ILE A 39 9.55 5.50 5.64
CA ILE A 39 9.52 4.78 4.36
C ILE A 39 10.90 4.19 4.07
N GLU A 40 11.96 4.91 4.40
CA GLU A 40 13.32 4.41 4.21
C GLU A 40 13.56 3.11 4.96
N THR A 41 13.13 3.05 6.21
CA THR A 41 13.27 1.82 7.01
C THR A 41 12.49 0.68 6.37
N PHE A 42 11.28 0.96 5.92
CA PHE A 42 10.47 -0.05 5.23
C PHE A 42 11.18 -0.58 4.00
N LEU A 43 11.75 0.32 3.18
CA LEU A 43 12.42 -0.08 1.94
C LEU A 43 13.70 -0.86 2.22
N GLU A 44 14.38 -0.57 3.32
CA GLU A 44 15.57 -1.32 3.71
C GLU A 44 15.21 -2.75 4.11
N ASP A 45 14.10 -2.91 4.81
CA ASP A 45 13.67 -4.23 5.29
C ASP A 45 13.04 -5.07 4.19
N PHE A 46 12.44 -4.42 3.19
CA PHE A 46 11.76 -5.10 2.07
C PHE A 46 12.32 -4.59 0.75
N ASP A 47 13.56 -4.99 0.46
CA ASP A 47 14.30 -4.43 -0.67
C ASP A 47 13.73 -4.79 -2.04
N GLY A 48 12.77 -5.73 -2.09
CA GLY A 48 12.07 -6.03 -3.34
C GLY A 48 11.03 -4.98 -3.72
N VAL A 49 10.66 -4.10 -2.78
CA VAL A 49 9.71 -3.03 -3.02
C VAL A 49 10.47 -1.78 -3.44
N LYS A 50 9.98 -1.09 -4.46
CA LYS A 50 10.61 0.14 -4.95
C LYS A 50 9.95 1.35 -4.34
N ARG A 51 10.74 2.41 -4.13
CA ARG A 51 10.24 3.66 -3.56
C ARG A 51 9.05 4.19 -4.36
N GLU A 52 9.13 4.13 -5.69
CA GLU A 52 8.05 4.64 -6.53
C GLU A 52 6.75 3.87 -6.32
N GLN A 53 6.82 2.58 -5.97
CA GLN A 53 5.63 1.80 -5.65
C GLN A 53 4.98 2.31 -4.37
N VAL A 54 5.79 2.62 -3.37
CA VAL A 54 5.28 3.16 -2.09
C VAL A 54 4.62 4.53 -2.32
N ILE A 55 5.30 5.41 -3.04
CA ILE A 55 4.75 6.74 -3.33
C ILE A 55 3.43 6.63 -4.08
N LYS A 56 3.41 5.78 -5.11
CA LYS A 56 2.20 5.60 -5.92
C LYS A 56 1.06 5.02 -5.08
N LEU A 57 1.37 4.08 -4.22
CA LEU A 57 0.36 3.50 -3.33
C LEU A 57 -0.25 4.57 -2.43
N LEU A 58 0.58 5.44 -1.85
CA LEU A 58 0.09 6.49 -0.99
C LEU A 58 -0.78 7.48 -1.76
N GLU A 59 -0.39 7.80 -3.00
CA GLU A 59 -1.21 8.66 -3.86
C GLU A 59 -2.55 8.02 -4.16
N MET A 60 -2.56 6.72 -4.45
CA MET A 60 -3.79 5.99 -4.71
C MET A 60 -4.68 5.98 -3.48
N SER A 61 -4.09 5.79 -2.31
CA SER A 61 -4.83 5.79 -1.04
C SER A 61 -5.46 7.14 -0.79
N GLN A 62 -4.72 8.23 -1.03
CA GLN A 62 -5.22 9.58 -0.88
C GLN A 62 -6.40 9.82 -1.81
N LYS A 63 -6.26 9.42 -3.07
CA LYS A 63 -7.30 9.59 -4.07
C LYS A 63 -8.57 8.87 -3.65
N LEU A 64 -8.42 7.64 -3.16
CA LEU A 64 -9.55 6.85 -2.73
C LEU A 64 -10.28 7.53 -1.56
N ILE A 65 -9.53 8.04 -0.60
CA ILE A 65 -10.11 8.75 0.54
C ILE A 65 -10.84 9.99 0.06
N GLU A 66 -10.25 10.75 -0.85
CA GLU A 66 -10.86 11.97 -1.37
C GLU A 66 -12.17 11.69 -2.09
N THR A 67 -12.22 10.60 -2.86
CA THR A 67 -13.44 10.26 -3.59
C THR A 67 -14.50 9.64 -2.69
N SER A 68 -14.11 9.20 -1.48
CA SER A 68 -15.03 8.60 -0.51
C SER A 68 -15.40 9.55 0.61
N THR A 69 -15.08 10.83 0.48
CA THR A 69 -15.27 11.82 1.54
C THR A 69 -16.70 11.88 2.06
N GLY A 70 -17.69 11.81 1.15
CA GLY A 70 -19.09 11.85 1.57
C GLY A 70 -19.44 10.71 2.52
N ILE A 71 -19.00 9.49 2.18
CA ILE A 71 -19.27 8.32 3.01
C ILE A 71 -18.55 8.43 4.35
N LEU A 72 -17.28 8.84 4.32
CA LEU A 72 -16.50 8.99 5.54
C LEU A 72 -17.10 10.06 6.45
N ASN A 73 -17.57 11.15 5.86
CA ASN A 73 -18.17 12.23 6.63
C ASN A 73 -19.44 11.77 7.33
N GLU A 74 -20.25 10.96 6.68
CA GLU A 74 -21.45 10.41 7.28
C GLU A 74 -21.11 9.50 8.45
N ASN A 75 -20.06 8.70 8.31
CA ASN A 75 -19.65 7.80 9.38
C ASN A 75 -19.08 8.54 10.58
N LEU A 76 -18.55 9.72 10.36
CA LEU A 76 -17.95 10.52 11.43
C LEU A 76 -18.97 11.47 12.08
N ALA A 77 -20.04 11.73 11.37
CA ALA A 77 -21.09 12.59 11.90
C ALA A 77 -21.95 11.82 12.89
#